data_cc7c0902e961208132da9bc8fe4b8103
#
_entry.id   cc7c0902e961208132da9bc8fe4b8103
#
_cell.length_a   1.000
_cell.length_b   1.000
_cell.length_c   1.000
_cell.angle_alpha   90.00
_cell.angle_beta   90.00
_cell.angle_gamma   90.00
#
_symmetry.space_group_name_H-M   'P 1'
#
loop_
_entity.id
_entity.type
_entity.pdbx_description
1 polymer ?
#
loop_
_entity_poly.entity_id
_entity_poly.type
_entity_poly.pdbx_seq_one_letter_code
_entity_poly.pdbx_strand_id
1 'polypeptide(L)'
;MSLQFIMGNSGSGKSYCLYDTVVREEIENPDKNYLVIVPEQFTMQTQKDLCLAHPKGGIMNIDVLSFGRLAYRVFEEVGQDARVVLDDEGKNLVLRKIAGECEKDLKVFKGNLKKQGYISEVKSVLSEFAQYGVDFERLDDFMK
;
A
#
# COMPACT_ATOMS: atom_id res chain seq x y z
N MET A 1 -8.94 7.11 23.82
CA MET A 1 -8.38 7.44 22.48
C MET A 1 -8.96 8.77 22.05
N SER A 2 -8.15 9.75 21.70
CA SER A 2 -8.60 11.03 21.12
C SER A 2 -8.16 11.09 19.66
N LEU A 3 -9.04 11.54 18.76
CA LEU A 3 -8.74 11.80 17.36
C LEU A 3 -8.49 13.30 17.23
N GLN A 4 -7.38 13.69 16.59
CA GLN A 4 -7.02 15.06 16.35
C GLN A 4 -6.82 15.31 14.86
N PHE A 5 -7.38 16.40 14.33
CA PHE A 5 -7.22 16.81 12.94
C PHE A 5 -6.36 18.08 12.86
N ILE A 6 -5.34 18.06 12.00
CA ILE A 6 -4.54 19.25 11.66
C ILE A 6 -5.01 19.75 10.30
N MET A 7 -5.73 20.87 10.29
CA MET A 7 -6.33 21.44 9.07
C MET A 7 -5.62 22.73 8.66
N GLY A 8 -5.59 22.99 7.35
CA GLY A 8 -5.00 24.20 6.79
C GLY A 8 -4.74 24.06 5.27
N ASN A 9 -4.47 25.18 4.60
CA ASN A 9 -4.13 25.22 3.19
C ASN A 9 -2.76 24.58 2.90
N SER A 10 -2.45 24.34 1.62
CA SER A 10 -1.10 23.93 1.23
C SER A 10 -0.07 24.97 1.72
N GLY A 11 1.07 24.51 2.22
CA GLY A 11 2.12 25.40 2.75
C GLY A 11 1.86 26.00 4.14
N SER A 12 0.74 25.69 4.82
CA SER A 12 0.41 26.25 6.15
C SER A 12 1.19 25.65 7.33
N GLY A 13 2.18 24.79 7.07
CA GLY A 13 2.99 24.18 8.12
C GLY A 13 2.40 22.96 8.81
N LYS A 14 1.36 22.32 8.25
CA LYS A 14 0.72 21.12 8.85
C LYS A 14 1.72 20.00 9.13
N SER A 15 2.57 19.68 8.16
CA SER A 15 3.58 18.61 8.32
C SER A 15 4.61 18.99 9.38
N TYR A 16 5.03 20.26 9.42
CA TYR A 16 5.92 20.75 10.47
C TYR A 16 5.29 20.60 11.86
N CYS A 17 4.04 21.02 12.01
CA CYS A 17 3.29 20.87 13.27
C CYS A 17 3.17 19.40 13.68
N LEU A 18 2.89 18.50 12.73
CA LEU A 18 2.84 17.07 12.98
C LEU A 18 4.18 16.52 13.46
N TYR A 19 5.26 16.83 12.75
CA TYR A 19 6.60 16.35 13.08
C TYR A 19 7.08 16.88 14.44
N ASP A 20 6.89 18.16 14.72
CA ASP A 20 7.19 18.76 16.03
C ASP A 20 6.42 18.07 17.16
N THR A 21 5.12 17.80 16.93
CA THR A 21 4.29 17.11 17.91
C THR A 21 4.78 15.69 18.17
N VAL A 22 5.07 14.92 17.13
CA VAL A 22 5.52 13.52 17.27
C VAL A 22 6.89 13.44 17.94
N VAL A 23 7.82 14.31 17.56
CA VAL A 23 9.16 14.38 18.16
C VAL A 23 9.09 14.78 19.64
N ARG A 24 8.28 15.76 19.98
CA ARG A 24 8.08 16.15 21.38
C ARG A 24 7.47 15.04 22.21
N GLU A 25 6.44 14.38 21.71
CA GLU A 25 5.79 13.24 22.37
C GLU A 25 6.76 12.08 22.58
N GLU A 26 7.63 11.80 21.61
CA GLU A 26 8.66 10.74 21.71
C GLU A 26 9.68 11.08 22.79
N ILE A 27 10.12 12.33 22.87
CA ILE A 27 11.07 12.79 23.90
C ILE A 27 10.45 12.71 25.30
N GLU A 28 9.17 13.08 25.44
CA GLU A 28 8.46 13.05 26.72
C GLU A 28 8.08 11.63 27.15
N ASN A 29 7.90 10.71 26.22
CA ASN A 29 7.48 9.33 26.46
C ASN A 29 8.36 8.33 25.69
N PRO A 30 9.62 8.14 26.09
CA PRO A 30 10.58 7.32 25.34
C PRO A 30 10.25 5.81 25.33
N ASP A 31 9.36 5.36 26.18
CA ASP A 31 8.90 3.96 26.24
C ASP A 31 7.77 3.64 25.24
N LYS A 32 7.27 4.65 24.52
CA LYS A 32 6.21 4.47 23.53
C LYS A 32 6.77 4.43 22.11
N ASN A 33 6.14 3.61 21.27
CA ASN A 33 6.41 3.60 19.84
C ASN A 33 5.38 4.45 19.09
N TYR A 34 5.87 5.23 18.15
CA TYR A 34 5.06 6.12 17.32
C TYR A 34 5.09 5.65 15.87
N LEU A 35 3.94 5.58 15.23
CA LEU A 35 3.81 5.23 13.82
C LEU A 35 3.39 6.44 13.02
N VAL A 36 4.20 6.84 12.06
CA VAL A 36 3.88 7.89 11.09
C VAL A 36 3.59 7.23 9.74
N ILE A 37 2.33 7.25 9.33
CA ILE A 37 1.89 6.62 8.10
C ILE A 37 1.83 7.67 6.99
N VAL A 38 2.55 7.42 5.91
CA VAL A 38 2.65 8.31 4.74
C VAL A 38 2.55 7.52 3.44
N PRO A 39 2.22 8.17 2.30
CA PRO A 39 2.35 7.53 1.00
C PRO A 39 3.78 7.02 0.76
N GLU A 40 3.92 5.89 0.04
CA GLU A 40 5.20 5.20 -0.17
C GLU A 40 6.33 6.13 -0.64
N GLN A 41 6.03 7.01 -1.59
CA GLN A 41 7.01 7.94 -2.17
C GLN A 41 7.54 8.98 -1.18
N PHE A 42 6.86 9.20 -0.05
CA PHE A 42 7.26 10.20 0.96
C PHE A 42 7.95 9.60 2.18
N THR A 43 8.07 8.27 2.28
CA THR A 43 8.61 7.62 3.48
C THR A 43 10.03 8.08 3.80
N MET A 44 10.94 8.11 2.83
CA MET A 44 12.32 8.53 3.04
C MET A 44 12.43 10.03 3.36
N GLN A 45 11.65 10.88 2.68
CA GLN A 45 11.66 12.31 2.95
C GLN A 45 11.13 12.60 4.35
N THR A 46 10.03 11.99 4.76
CA THR A 46 9.46 12.16 6.10
C THR A 46 10.42 11.67 7.18
N GLN A 47 11.10 10.53 6.97
CA GLN A 47 12.09 10.03 7.91
C GLN A 47 13.25 11.03 8.08
N LYS A 48 13.76 11.57 6.97
CA LYS A 48 14.80 12.60 7.00
C LYS A 48 14.34 13.86 7.73
N ASP A 49 13.12 14.33 7.46
CA ASP A 49 12.59 15.55 8.07
C ASP A 49 12.39 15.37 9.58
N LEU A 50 11.93 14.20 10.04
CA LEU A 50 11.83 13.85 11.46
C LEU A 50 13.20 13.80 12.13
N CYS A 51 14.20 13.17 11.49
CA CYS A 51 15.57 13.16 12.02
C CYS A 51 16.16 14.57 12.15
N LEU A 52 15.88 15.46 11.20
CA LEU A 52 16.32 16.86 11.25
C LEU A 52 15.56 17.67 12.30
N ALA A 53 14.29 17.37 12.54
CA ALA A 53 13.50 18.02 13.56
C ALA A 53 13.86 17.56 14.97
N HIS A 54 14.42 16.35 15.11
CA HIS A 54 14.76 15.78 16.41
C HIS A 54 16.07 16.39 16.96
N PRO A 55 16.11 16.87 18.23
CA PRO A 55 17.30 17.53 18.83
C PRO A 55 18.56 16.69 18.81
N LYS A 56 18.43 15.34 18.84
CA LYS A 56 19.55 14.39 18.79
C LYS A 56 19.97 14.02 17.37
N GLY A 57 19.31 14.55 16.33
CA GLY A 57 19.61 14.27 14.93
C GLY A 57 19.23 12.84 14.46
N GLY A 58 18.37 12.16 15.18
CA GLY A 58 17.94 10.79 14.86
C GLY A 58 16.67 10.42 15.60
N ILE A 59 15.93 9.48 15.06
CA ILE A 59 14.68 8.93 15.61
C ILE A 59 14.91 7.47 16.01
N MET A 60 14.41 7.05 17.18
CA MET A 60 14.54 5.66 17.66
C MET A 60 13.18 4.97 17.75
N ASN A 61 12.20 5.63 18.35
CA ASN A 61 10.88 5.05 18.61
C ASN A 61 9.79 5.62 17.67
N ILE A 62 10.21 6.25 16.56
CA ILE A 62 9.31 6.76 15.51
C ILE A 62 9.55 5.93 14.24
N ASP A 63 8.56 5.13 13.86
CA ASP A 63 8.56 4.35 12.62
C ASP A 63 7.77 5.09 11.53
N VAL A 64 8.42 5.34 10.39
CA VAL A 64 7.78 5.92 9.22
C VAL A 64 7.47 4.83 8.22
N LEU A 65 6.20 4.57 8.01
CA LEU A 65 5.72 3.44 7.20
C LEU A 65 4.69 3.90 6.17
N SER A 66 4.64 3.19 5.03
CA SER A 66 3.46 3.22 4.16
C SER A 66 2.43 2.18 4.63
N PHE A 67 1.20 2.27 4.12
CA PHE A 67 0.18 1.25 4.40
C PHE A 67 0.64 -0.16 3.97
N GLY A 68 1.36 -0.28 2.85
CA GLY A 68 1.92 -1.55 2.41
C GLY A 68 2.91 -2.13 3.42
N ARG A 69 3.85 -1.33 3.90
CA ARG A 69 4.82 -1.76 4.91
C ARG A 69 4.18 -2.07 6.26
N LEU A 70 3.16 -1.29 6.64
CA LEU A 70 2.38 -1.59 7.85
C LEU A 70 1.67 -2.94 7.73
N ALA A 71 1.07 -3.25 6.58
CA ALA A 71 0.45 -4.56 6.36
C ALA A 71 1.46 -5.71 6.50
N TYR A 72 2.65 -5.59 5.91
CA TYR A 72 3.70 -6.59 6.08
C TYR A 72 4.10 -6.78 7.55
N ARG A 73 4.27 -5.70 8.30
CA ARG A 73 4.60 -5.76 9.72
C ARG A 73 3.50 -6.47 10.53
N VAL A 74 2.23 -6.19 10.23
CA VAL A 74 1.11 -6.90 10.86
C VAL A 74 1.14 -8.39 10.52
N PHE A 75 1.42 -8.75 9.27
CA PHE A 75 1.52 -10.16 8.89
C PHE A 75 2.69 -10.89 9.57
N GLU A 76 3.82 -10.22 9.76
CA GLU A 76 4.94 -10.78 10.51
C GLU A 76 4.59 -11.06 11.98
N GLU A 77 3.83 -10.15 12.62
CA GLU A 77 3.43 -10.31 14.03
C GLU A 77 2.33 -11.37 14.23
N VAL A 78 1.36 -11.47 13.32
CA VAL A 78 0.24 -12.43 13.48
C VAL A 78 0.50 -13.79 12.84
N GLY A 79 1.65 -13.99 12.24
CA GLY A 79 1.98 -15.19 11.49
C GLY A 79 1.46 -15.11 10.06
N GLN A 80 2.38 -14.97 9.11
CA GLN A 80 2.08 -14.88 7.70
C GLN A 80 1.81 -16.26 7.11
N ASP A 81 0.73 -16.39 6.34
CA ASP A 81 0.57 -17.45 5.37
C ASP A 81 1.71 -17.32 4.33
N ALA A 82 2.44 -18.39 4.06
CA ALA A 82 3.65 -18.39 3.21
C ALA A 82 3.39 -18.10 1.72
N ARG A 83 2.32 -17.36 1.40
CA ARG A 83 1.98 -16.97 0.03
C ARG A 83 2.93 -15.92 -0.51
N VAL A 84 3.46 -16.16 -1.70
CA VAL A 84 4.30 -15.20 -2.41
C VAL A 84 3.41 -14.09 -2.96
N VAL A 85 3.72 -12.84 -2.60
CA VAL A 85 3.07 -11.67 -3.18
C VAL A 85 3.69 -11.40 -4.55
N LEU A 86 2.88 -11.46 -5.59
CA LEU A 86 3.30 -11.18 -6.96
C LEU A 86 3.37 -9.67 -7.21
N ASP A 87 4.47 -9.23 -7.78
CA ASP A 87 4.58 -7.91 -8.38
C ASP A 87 3.76 -7.81 -9.69
N ASP A 88 3.78 -6.65 -10.32
CA ASP A 88 2.99 -6.41 -11.53
C ASP A 88 3.45 -7.26 -12.71
N GLU A 89 4.75 -7.51 -12.84
CA GLU A 89 5.31 -8.39 -13.86
C GLU A 89 4.91 -9.84 -13.60
N GLY A 90 5.00 -10.30 -12.38
CA GLY A 90 4.56 -11.64 -11.97
C GLY A 90 3.08 -11.88 -12.24
N LYS A 91 2.22 -10.90 -11.93
CA LYS A 91 0.80 -10.96 -12.28
C LYS A 91 0.56 -11.07 -13.78
N ASN A 92 1.28 -10.26 -14.59
CA ASN A 92 1.20 -10.32 -16.05
C ASN A 92 1.63 -11.69 -16.61
N LEU A 93 2.69 -12.28 -16.06
CA LEU A 93 3.17 -13.61 -16.48
C LEU A 93 2.14 -14.70 -16.16
N VAL A 94 1.56 -14.68 -14.95
CA VAL A 94 0.52 -15.64 -14.56
C VAL A 94 -0.71 -15.49 -15.44
N LEU A 95 -1.17 -14.25 -15.70
CA LEU A 95 -2.30 -14.00 -16.59
C LEU A 95 -2.05 -14.50 -18.02
N ARG A 96 -0.85 -14.30 -18.56
CA ARG A 96 -0.48 -14.83 -19.88
C ARG A 96 -0.51 -16.35 -19.93
N LYS A 97 -0.01 -17.01 -18.89
CA LYS A 97 -0.05 -18.46 -18.79
C LYS A 97 -1.48 -18.97 -18.78
N ILE A 98 -2.33 -18.42 -17.90
CA ILE A 98 -3.75 -18.80 -17.80
C ILE A 98 -4.48 -18.53 -19.12
N ALA A 99 -4.25 -17.37 -19.74
CA ALA A 99 -4.85 -17.01 -21.02
C ALA A 99 -4.47 -18.00 -22.15
N GLY A 100 -3.24 -18.53 -22.13
CA GLY A 100 -2.80 -19.56 -23.07
C GLY A 100 -3.48 -20.90 -22.82
N GLU A 101 -3.64 -21.29 -21.57
CA GLU A 101 -4.30 -22.54 -21.18
C GLU A 101 -5.83 -22.51 -21.48
N CYS A 102 -6.47 -21.37 -21.27
CA CYS A 102 -7.91 -21.17 -21.44
C CYS A 102 -8.30 -20.57 -22.81
N GLU A 103 -7.39 -20.49 -23.80
CA GLU A 103 -7.65 -19.81 -25.08
C GLU A 103 -8.89 -20.34 -25.80
N LYS A 104 -9.23 -21.63 -25.64
CA LYS A 104 -10.39 -22.26 -26.26
C LYS A 104 -11.72 -21.83 -25.63
N ASP A 105 -11.69 -21.52 -24.35
CA ASP A 105 -12.89 -21.20 -23.57
C ASP A 105 -13.21 -19.69 -23.61
N LEU A 106 -12.24 -18.88 -24.03
CA LEU A 106 -12.40 -17.42 -24.15
C LEU A 106 -13.20 -17.05 -25.39
N LYS A 107 -14.39 -16.49 -25.20
CA LYS A 107 -15.29 -16.05 -26.30
C LYS A 107 -14.92 -14.65 -26.77
N VAL A 108 -14.87 -13.65 -25.89
CA VAL A 108 -14.65 -12.24 -26.21
C VAL A 108 -13.17 -11.89 -26.34
N PHE A 109 -12.33 -12.50 -25.54
CA PHE A 109 -10.91 -12.15 -25.40
C PHE A 109 -9.98 -13.02 -26.27
N LYS A 110 -10.54 -13.93 -27.04
CA LYS A 110 -9.78 -14.85 -27.89
C LYS A 110 -8.84 -14.09 -28.84
N GLY A 111 -7.55 -14.42 -28.79
CA GLY A 111 -6.51 -13.81 -29.63
C GLY A 111 -6.00 -12.44 -29.17
N ASN A 112 -6.73 -11.71 -28.32
CA ASN A 112 -6.29 -10.39 -27.83
C ASN A 112 -5.38 -10.49 -26.60
N LEU A 113 -5.51 -11.53 -25.78
CA LEU A 113 -4.68 -11.75 -24.58
C LEU A 113 -3.20 -12.05 -24.89
N LYS A 114 -2.83 -12.19 -26.16
CA LYS A 114 -1.42 -12.25 -26.59
C LYS A 114 -0.74 -10.88 -26.65
N LYS A 115 -1.51 -9.79 -26.68
CA LYS A 115 -1.01 -8.41 -26.73
C LYS A 115 -0.70 -7.92 -25.31
N GLN A 116 0.49 -7.35 -25.12
CA GLN A 116 0.96 -6.93 -23.80
C GLN A 116 0.06 -5.87 -23.14
N GLY A 117 -0.39 -4.88 -23.89
CA GLY A 117 -1.30 -3.84 -23.38
C GLY A 117 -2.61 -4.42 -22.86
N TYR A 118 -3.14 -5.44 -23.53
CA TYR A 118 -4.39 -6.06 -23.16
C TYR A 118 -4.29 -6.86 -21.84
N ILE A 119 -3.19 -7.58 -21.64
CA ILE A 119 -2.92 -8.26 -20.36
C ILE A 119 -2.81 -7.25 -19.20
N SER A 120 -2.16 -6.11 -19.44
CA SER A 120 -2.04 -5.07 -18.43
C SER A 120 -3.40 -4.48 -18.03
N GLU A 121 -4.30 -4.27 -18.99
CA GLU A 121 -5.66 -3.81 -18.71
C GLU A 121 -6.45 -4.84 -17.89
N VAL A 122 -6.43 -6.12 -18.30
CA VAL A 122 -7.08 -7.19 -17.54
C VAL A 122 -6.52 -7.28 -16.12
N LYS A 123 -5.18 -7.19 -15.96
CA LYS A 123 -4.55 -7.14 -14.64
C LYS A 123 -5.08 -5.97 -13.80
N SER A 124 -5.21 -4.79 -14.39
CA SER A 124 -5.68 -3.60 -13.69
C SER A 124 -7.11 -3.78 -13.21
N VAL A 125 -8.00 -4.27 -14.06
CA VAL A 125 -9.40 -4.56 -13.70
C VAL A 125 -9.49 -5.61 -12.59
N LEU A 126 -8.74 -6.72 -12.68
CA LEU A 126 -8.73 -7.75 -11.65
C LEU A 126 -8.17 -7.22 -10.31
N SER A 127 -7.16 -6.36 -10.37
CA SER A 127 -6.60 -5.73 -9.17
C SER A 127 -7.61 -4.77 -8.53
N GLU A 128 -8.37 -4.03 -9.33
CA GLU A 128 -9.43 -3.16 -8.86
C GLU A 128 -10.57 -3.96 -8.22
N PHE A 129 -11.01 -5.05 -8.83
CA PHE A 129 -12.00 -5.94 -8.24
C PHE A 129 -11.56 -6.47 -6.88
N ALA A 130 -10.31 -6.94 -6.79
CA ALA A 130 -9.75 -7.40 -5.53
C ALA A 130 -9.70 -6.30 -4.46
N GLN A 131 -9.37 -5.07 -4.85
CA GLN A 131 -9.34 -3.90 -3.96
C GLN A 131 -10.72 -3.56 -3.39
N TYR A 132 -11.77 -3.73 -4.18
CA TYR A 132 -13.16 -3.50 -3.74
C TYR A 132 -13.83 -4.75 -3.14
N GLY A 133 -13.09 -5.84 -2.95
CA GLY A 133 -13.61 -7.09 -2.40
C GLY A 133 -14.66 -7.75 -3.31
N VAL A 134 -14.55 -7.53 -4.62
CA VAL A 134 -15.38 -8.20 -5.63
C VAL A 134 -14.69 -9.53 -5.97
N ASP A 135 -15.27 -10.61 -5.50
CA ASP A 135 -14.85 -11.96 -5.81
C ASP A 135 -15.59 -12.53 -7.04
N PHE A 136 -15.23 -13.75 -7.42
CA PHE A 136 -15.81 -14.42 -8.58
C PHE A 136 -17.34 -14.64 -8.44
N GLU A 137 -17.83 -14.94 -7.25
CA GLU A 137 -19.25 -15.18 -7.00
C GLU A 137 -20.06 -13.89 -7.21
N ARG A 138 -19.56 -12.77 -6.74
CA ARG A 138 -20.16 -11.45 -6.97
C ARG A 138 -20.18 -11.04 -8.43
N LEU A 139 -19.11 -11.35 -9.19
CA LEU A 139 -19.09 -11.07 -10.63
C LEU A 139 -20.19 -11.83 -11.39
N ASP A 140 -20.45 -13.09 -11.02
CA ASP A 140 -21.51 -13.91 -11.63
C ASP A 140 -22.92 -13.34 -11.36
N ASP A 141 -23.11 -12.70 -10.21
CA ASP A 141 -24.37 -12.03 -9.87
C ASP A 141 -24.61 -10.74 -10.67
N PHE A 142 -23.57 -10.02 -11.06
CA PHE A 142 -23.68 -8.86 -11.93
C PHE A 142 -23.97 -9.20 -13.39
N MET A 143 -23.71 -10.44 -13.81
CA MET A 143 -23.93 -10.89 -15.19
C MET A 143 -25.32 -11.52 -15.42
N LYS A 144 -26.11 -11.71 -14.37
CA LYS A 144 -27.50 -12.20 -14.41
C LYS A 144 -28.48 -11.05 -14.54
#